data_8575ac3f112d912be2ffec64e3f10f27
#
_entry.id   8575ac3f112d912be2ffec64e3f10f27
#
_cell.length_a   1.000
_cell.length_b   1.000
_cell.length_c   1.000
_cell.angle_alpha   90.00
_cell.angle_beta   90.00
_cell.angle_gamma   90.00
#
_symmetry.space_group_name_H-M   'P 1'
#
loop_
_entity.id
_entity.type
_entity.pdbx_description
1 polymer ?
#
loop_
_entity_poly.entity_id
_entity_poly.type
_entity_poly.pdbx_seq_one_letter_code
_entity_poly.pdbx_strand_id
1 'polypeptide(L)'
;TGRLVDIIVGFVDPNAPDVIAEPINPKLAAKAAPEAEVEEEAAEGEGTEEEEALETGPDPEEAARRFASLGKVYAQVMKSLEEKGSKDPKTVKLRKKLAEEFMELKLSPKMFEQLITQLREHLNEIRSIEKAIMLRCVRDAGMPRSDFIETFPRNETNLTWLDKHVRAKRKHSAALAKFREEIEREQNRLALSEKRARLSIAEIKEINREIAVGEAQARRAKKEMVEANLRLVISIAKKYTNRGLQFLDLIQEGNIGLMKAVDKFEYRRGYKFSTYATWWIRQAITRSIADQARTIRIPV
;
A
#
# COMPACT_ATOMS: atom_id res chain seq x y z
N THR A 1 -13.02 -16.21 -10.46
CA THR A 1 -12.65 -15.80 -11.83
C THR A 1 -12.65 -14.28 -11.88
N GLY A 2 -11.54 -13.65 -11.48
CA GLY A 2 -11.32 -12.19 -11.59
C GLY A 2 -10.99 -11.83 -13.03
N ARG A 3 -11.35 -10.61 -13.45
CA ARG A 3 -10.92 -10.07 -14.74
C ARG A 3 -9.43 -9.77 -14.68
N LEU A 4 -8.70 -9.90 -15.79
CA LEU A 4 -7.27 -9.59 -15.88
C LEU A 4 -6.97 -8.15 -15.43
N VAL A 5 -7.84 -7.22 -15.78
CA VAL A 5 -7.77 -5.78 -15.42
C VAL A 5 -7.85 -5.56 -13.90
N ASP A 6 -8.54 -6.44 -13.16
CA ASP A 6 -8.61 -6.34 -11.68
C ASP A 6 -7.25 -6.66 -11.01
N ILE A 7 -6.36 -7.35 -11.74
CA ILE A 7 -5.06 -7.81 -11.22
C ILE A 7 -3.93 -6.91 -11.72
N ILE A 8 -3.85 -6.69 -13.04
CA ILE A 8 -2.79 -5.88 -13.66
C ILE A 8 -3.37 -4.82 -14.59
N VAL A 9 -2.77 -3.64 -14.56
CA VAL A 9 -3.11 -2.52 -15.44
C VAL A 9 -2.25 -2.51 -16.70
N GLY A 10 -1.04 -3.08 -16.62
CA GLY A 10 -0.10 -3.09 -17.74
C GLY A 10 1.24 -3.69 -17.35
N PHE A 11 2.25 -3.42 -18.17
CA PHE A 11 3.62 -3.86 -17.95
C PHE A 11 4.54 -2.64 -17.82
N VAL A 12 5.56 -2.76 -17.00
CA VAL A 12 6.59 -1.73 -16.79
C VAL A 12 7.94 -2.37 -17.05
N ASP A 13 8.78 -1.68 -17.81
CA ASP A 13 10.20 -2.01 -17.86
C ASP A 13 10.90 -1.30 -16.69
N PRO A 14 11.37 -2.04 -15.67
CA PRO A 14 12.02 -1.43 -14.50
C PRO A 14 13.34 -0.73 -14.85
N ASN A 15 13.92 -1.00 -16.02
CA ASN A 15 15.16 -0.40 -16.51
C ASN A 15 14.91 0.73 -17.53
N ALA A 16 13.66 0.98 -17.90
CA ALA A 16 13.35 2.08 -18.80
C ALA A 16 13.72 3.41 -18.13
N PRO A 17 14.42 4.32 -18.85
CA PRO A 17 14.67 5.65 -18.32
C PRO A 17 13.34 6.34 -18.01
N ASP A 18 13.29 7.09 -16.92
CA ASP A 18 12.10 7.85 -16.48
C ASP A 18 11.88 9.01 -17.47
N VAL A 19 11.34 8.68 -18.66
CA VAL A 19 11.09 9.66 -19.73
C VAL A 19 9.82 10.41 -19.35
N ILE A 20 10.01 11.66 -18.95
CA ILE A 20 8.91 12.61 -18.83
C ILE A 20 8.50 12.98 -20.25
N ALA A 21 7.25 12.76 -20.62
CA ALA A 21 6.75 13.23 -21.92
C ALA A 21 7.05 14.72 -22.07
N GLU A 22 7.49 15.15 -23.25
CA GLU A 22 7.75 16.57 -23.51
C GLU A 22 6.52 17.42 -23.11
N PRO A 23 6.72 18.59 -22.48
CA PRO A 23 5.60 19.40 -22.03
C PRO A 23 4.70 19.73 -23.21
N ILE A 24 3.51 19.16 -23.21
CA ILE A 24 2.51 19.40 -24.24
C ILE A 24 2.18 20.91 -24.22
N ASN A 25 2.33 21.52 -25.38
CA ASN A 25 2.09 22.95 -25.58
C ASN A 25 0.70 23.33 -25.00
N PRO A 26 0.58 24.32 -24.10
CA PRO A 26 -0.67 24.60 -23.40
C PRO A 26 -1.88 24.87 -24.33
N LYS A 27 -1.64 25.26 -25.60
CA LYS A 27 -2.67 25.39 -26.61
C LYS A 27 -3.19 24.05 -27.17
N LEU A 28 -2.41 22.97 -27.10
CA LEU A 28 -2.84 21.61 -27.44
C LEU A 28 -3.44 20.88 -26.22
N ALA A 29 -2.99 21.21 -25.02
CA ALA A 29 -3.58 20.70 -23.77
C ALA A 29 -5.01 21.21 -23.55
N ALA A 30 -5.33 22.41 -24.01
CA ALA A 30 -6.68 22.94 -24.02
C ALA A 30 -7.63 22.23 -24.98
N LYS A 31 -7.10 21.56 -26.03
CA LYS A 31 -7.88 20.72 -26.97
C LYS A 31 -8.03 19.25 -26.53
N ALA A 32 -7.21 18.81 -25.59
CA ALA A 32 -7.28 17.45 -25.03
C ALA A 32 -8.00 17.37 -23.67
N ALA A 33 -8.26 18.51 -23.03
CA ALA A 33 -9.28 18.62 -22.02
C ALA A 33 -10.64 18.73 -22.72
N PRO A 34 -11.68 17.98 -22.32
CA PRO A 34 -12.99 18.19 -22.90
C PRO A 34 -13.31 19.68 -22.73
N GLU A 35 -13.52 20.36 -23.86
CA GLU A 35 -13.96 21.73 -23.93
C GLU A 35 -15.34 21.81 -23.26
N ALA A 36 -15.34 22.08 -21.96
CA ALA A 36 -16.52 22.67 -21.34
C ALA A 36 -16.40 24.18 -21.55
N GLU A 37 -16.85 24.65 -22.68
CA GLU A 37 -17.25 26.04 -22.85
C GLU A 37 -18.23 26.37 -21.74
N VAL A 38 -17.95 27.51 -21.10
CA VAL A 38 -18.78 28.09 -20.09
C VAL A 38 -19.99 28.67 -20.82
N GLU A 39 -21.03 27.89 -20.96
CA GLU A 39 -22.38 28.40 -21.04
C GLU A 39 -23.05 28.19 -19.70
N GLU A 40 -23.51 29.29 -19.11
CA GLU A 40 -24.43 29.31 -18.00
C GLU A 40 -25.75 28.65 -18.45
N GLU A 41 -25.85 27.37 -18.25
CA GLU A 41 -27.14 26.71 -18.13
C GLU A 41 -27.07 25.58 -17.13
N ALA A 42 -27.93 25.69 -16.13
CA ALA A 42 -28.29 24.64 -15.23
C ALA A 42 -28.74 23.42 -16.06
N ALA A 43 -27.99 22.39 -16.11
CA ALA A 43 -28.43 21.11 -16.59
C ALA A 43 -28.18 20.05 -15.55
N GLU A 44 -29.28 19.50 -15.20
CA GLU A 44 -29.54 18.39 -14.32
C GLU A 44 -28.66 17.18 -14.60
N GLY A 45 -28.27 16.57 -13.51
CA GLY A 45 -28.43 15.18 -13.25
C GLY A 45 -27.61 14.17 -14.03
N GLU A 46 -27.36 13.20 -13.33
CA GLU A 46 -26.79 11.89 -13.56
C GLU A 46 -25.31 11.81 -13.25
N GLY A 47 -25.08 11.03 -12.19
CA GLY A 47 -23.77 10.58 -11.80
C GLY A 47 -23.06 10.01 -13.03
N THR A 48 -22.16 10.79 -13.57
CA THR A 48 -21.12 10.21 -14.40
C THR A 48 -20.31 9.31 -13.51
N GLU A 49 -20.69 8.03 -13.50
CA GLU A 49 -19.72 6.96 -13.41
C GLU A 49 -18.52 7.46 -14.20
N GLU A 50 -17.36 7.48 -13.56
CA GLU A 50 -16.11 7.76 -14.21
C GLU A 50 -16.16 7.06 -15.58
N GLU A 51 -16.18 7.79 -16.67
CA GLU A 51 -15.67 7.26 -17.92
C GLU A 51 -14.23 6.86 -17.60
N GLU A 52 -14.08 5.67 -17.03
CA GLU A 52 -12.91 4.88 -17.22
C GLU A 52 -12.73 4.86 -18.73
N ALA A 53 -11.87 5.76 -19.23
CA ALA A 53 -11.32 5.60 -20.56
C ALA A 53 -11.03 4.11 -20.64
N LEU A 54 -11.67 3.42 -21.56
CA LEU A 54 -11.47 2.02 -21.83
C LEU A 54 -9.96 1.85 -22.03
N GLU A 55 -9.25 1.72 -20.92
CA GLU A 55 -7.90 1.22 -20.91
C GLU A 55 -8.11 -0.19 -21.47
N THR A 56 -7.85 -0.34 -22.76
CA THR A 56 -7.69 -1.63 -23.36
C THR A 56 -6.72 -2.34 -22.45
N GLY A 57 -7.24 -3.28 -21.67
CA GLY A 57 -6.43 -3.98 -20.66
C GLY A 57 -5.18 -4.54 -21.31
N PRO A 58 -4.18 -4.95 -20.53
CA PRO A 58 -2.94 -5.47 -21.08
C PRO A 58 -3.24 -6.57 -22.08
N ASP A 59 -2.46 -6.62 -23.17
CA ASP A 59 -2.59 -7.62 -24.22
C ASP A 59 -2.68 -9.02 -23.58
N PRO A 60 -3.78 -9.77 -23.82
CA PRO A 60 -3.98 -11.07 -23.19
C PRO A 60 -2.91 -12.09 -23.55
N GLU A 61 -2.34 -12.02 -24.78
CA GLU A 61 -1.30 -12.93 -25.24
C GLU A 61 0.03 -12.64 -24.55
N GLU A 62 0.39 -11.36 -24.41
CA GLU A 62 1.59 -10.95 -23.69
C GLU A 62 1.46 -11.29 -22.20
N ALA A 63 0.31 -11.03 -21.59
CA ALA A 63 0.03 -11.39 -20.22
C ALA A 63 0.17 -12.90 -19.98
N ALA A 64 -0.42 -13.73 -20.85
CA ALA A 64 -0.31 -15.19 -20.73
C ALA A 64 1.14 -15.66 -20.82
N ARG A 65 1.94 -15.07 -21.73
CA ARG A 65 3.36 -15.39 -21.88
C ARG A 65 4.17 -15.04 -20.64
N ARG A 66 3.97 -13.84 -20.08
CA ARG A 66 4.67 -13.37 -18.87
C ARG A 66 4.25 -14.17 -17.63
N PHE A 67 2.98 -14.46 -17.46
CA PHE A 67 2.51 -15.34 -16.37
C PHE A 67 3.05 -16.76 -16.50
N ALA A 68 3.17 -17.30 -17.71
CA ALA A 68 3.78 -18.61 -17.91
C ALA A 68 5.27 -18.63 -17.55
N SER A 69 6.03 -17.55 -17.85
CA SER A 69 7.42 -17.39 -17.41
C SER A 69 7.51 -17.33 -15.90
N LEU A 70 6.75 -16.43 -15.30
CA LEU A 70 6.68 -16.25 -13.84
C LEU A 70 6.32 -17.57 -13.13
N GLY A 71 5.36 -18.34 -13.67
CA GLY A 71 4.95 -19.63 -13.14
C GLY A 71 6.08 -20.67 -13.16
N LYS A 72 6.90 -20.69 -14.22
CA LYS A 72 8.07 -21.57 -14.32
C LYS A 72 9.13 -21.22 -13.28
N VAL A 73 9.46 -19.92 -13.14
CA VAL A 73 10.43 -19.45 -12.15
C VAL A 73 9.92 -19.69 -10.73
N TYR A 74 8.63 -19.44 -10.49
CA TYR A 74 8.00 -19.73 -9.21
C TYR A 74 8.10 -21.22 -8.84
N ALA A 75 7.81 -22.12 -9.77
CA ALA A 75 7.94 -23.57 -9.52
C ALA A 75 9.39 -23.97 -9.18
N GLN A 76 10.39 -23.37 -9.84
CA GLN A 76 11.80 -23.59 -9.52
C GLN A 76 12.17 -23.07 -8.12
N VAL A 77 11.68 -21.87 -7.74
CA VAL A 77 11.87 -21.32 -6.40
C VAL A 77 11.27 -22.24 -5.36
N MET A 78 10.04 -22.72 -5.59
CA MET A 78 9.36 -23.62 -4.67
C MET A 78 10.12 -24.92 -4.44
N LYS A 79 10.56 -25.55 -5.52
CA LYS A 79 11.38 -26.78 -5.45
C LYS A 79 12.70 -26.54 -4.70
N SER A 80 13.39 -25.44 -5.00
CA SER A 80 14.64 -25.08 -4.31
C SER A 80 14.43 -24.77 -2.83
N LEU A 81 13.29 -24.16 -2.47
CA LEU A 81 12.93 -23.85 -1.09
C LEU A 81 12.68 -25.13 -0.27
N GLU A 82 11.99 -26.12 -0.85
CA GLU A 82 11.70 -27.42 -0.22
C GLU A 82 12.97 -28.26 -0.06
N GLU A 83 13.85 -28.29 -1.07
CA GLU A 83 15.06 -29.12 -1.06
C GLU A 83 16.19 -28.52 -0.22
N LYS A 84 16.39 -27.20 -0.25
CA LYS A 84 17.59 -26.53 0.28
C LYS A 84 17.31 -25.49 1.36
N GLY A 85 16.06 -25.11 1.53
CA GLY A 85 15.63 -24.09 2.48
C GLY A 85 15.82 -22.65 1.99
N SER A 86 15.33 -21.69 2.80
CA SER A 86 15.26 -20.25 2.46
C SER A 86 16.64 -19.58 2.37
N LYS A 87 17.64 -20.06 3.09
CA LYS A 87 18.97 -19.40 3.21
C LYS A 87 20.00 -19.85 2.17
N ASP A 88 19.69 -20.85 1.35
CA ASP A 88 20.62 -21.31 0.31
C ASP A 88 20.85 -20.23 -0.76
N PRO A 89 22.11 -19.96 -1.17
CA PRO A 89 22.43 -18.92 -2.13
C PRO A 89 21.76 -19.11 -3.50
N LYS A 90 21.44 -20.36 -3.88
CA LYS A 90 20.68 -20.64 -5.10
C LYS A 90 19.22 -20.22 -4.96
N THR A 91 18.60 -20.54 -3.83
CA THR A 91 17.21 -20.14 -3.52
C THR A 91 17.09 -18.61 -3.49
N VAL A 92 18.05 -17.91 -2.87
CA VAL A 92 18.09 -16.45 -2.83
C VAL A 92 18.19 -15.85 -4.24
N LYS A 93 19.06 -16.40 -5.11
CA LYS A 93 19.19 -15.94 -6.50
C LYS A 93 17.90 -16.16 -7.31
N LEU A 94 17.26 -17.32 -7.15
CA LEU A 94 15.99 -17.61 -7.83
C LEU A 94 14.86 -16.71 -7.33
N ARG A 95 14.81 -16.41 -6.04
CA ARG A 95 13.83 -15.46 -5.46
C ARG A 95 14.06 -14.05 -6.00
N LYS A 96 15.32 -13.63 -6.14
CA LYS A 96 15.63 -12.32 -6.73
C LYS A 96 15.18 -12.25 -8.18
N LYS A 97 15.45 -13.29 -8.98
CA LYS A 97 14.97 -13.37 -10.36
C LYS A 97 13.44 -13.34 -10.43
N LEU A 98 12.76 -14.08 -9.53
CA LEU A 98 11.30 -14.06 -9.45
C LEU A 98 10.77 -12.66 -9.14
N ALA A 99 11.44 -11.93 -8.22
CA ALA A 99 11.06 -10.57 -7.88
C ALA A 99 11.26 -9.62 -9.07
N GLU A 100 12.36 -9.75 -9.82
CA GLU A 100 12.63 -8.95 -11.02
C GLU A 100 11.54 -9.16 -12.08
N GLU A 101 11.17 -10.41 -12.40
CA GLU A 101 10.09 -10.71 -13.34
C GLU A 101 8.72 -10.23 -12.83
N PHE A 102 8.47 -10.29 -11.51
CA PHE A 102 7.22 -9.80 -10.91
C PHE A 102 7.12 -8.27 -10.95
N MET A 103 8.23 -7.55 -10.79
CA MET A 103 8.26 -6.08 -10.85
C MET A 103 7.97 -5.51 -12.25
N GLU A 104 8.05 -6.33 -13.30
CA GLU A 104 7.61 -5.94 -14.64
C GLU A 104 6.07 -5.81 -14.73
N LEU A 105 5.33 -6.37 -13.78
CA LEU A 105 3.87 -6.29 -13.75
C LEU A 105 3.42 -5.01 -13.03
N LYS A 106 2.65 -4.16 -13.72
CA LYS A 106 1.99 -3.02 -13.10
C LYS A 106 0.69 -3.50 -12.48
N LEU A 107 0.71 -3.75 -11.17
CA LEU A 107 -0.47 -4.19 -10.42
C LEU A 107 -1.54 -3.11 -10.38
N SER A 108 -2.81 -3.52 -10.32
CA SER A 108 -3.91 -2.61 -10.04
C SER A 108 -3.79 -2.06 -8.61
N PRO A 109 -4.20 -0.80 -8.35
CA PRO A 109 -4.17 -0.23 -7.00
C PRO A 109 -4.89 -1.11 -5.97
N LYS A 110 -6.03 -1.69 -6.35
CA LYS A 110 -6.81 -2.59 -5.51
C LYS A 110 -6.04 -3.85 -5.12
N MET A 111 -5.36 -4.49 -6.09
CA MET A 111 -4.54 -5.67 -5.83
C MET A 111 -3.35 -5.33 -4.94
N PHE A 112 -2.70 -4.19 -5.18
CA PHE A 112 -1.59 -3.71 -4.37
C PHE A 112 -2.00 -3.49 -2.90
N GLU A 113 -3.14 -2.84 -2.66
CA GLU A 113 -3.68 -2.65 -1.31
C GLU A 113 -4.03 -3.98 -0.63
N GLN A 114 -4.60 -4.93 -1.37
CA GLN A 114 -4.90 -6.27 -0.85
C GLN A 114 -3.63 -7.00 -0.40
N LEU A 115 -2.56 -6.96 -1.20
CA LEU A 115 -1.28 -7.60 -0.85
C LEU A 115 -0.66 -6.98 0.41
N ILE A 116 -0.66 -5.64 0.52
CA ILE A 116 -0.18 -4.95 1.73
C ILE A 116 -1.03 -5.32 2.94
N THR A 117 -2.34 -5.37 2.78
CA THR A 117 -3.26 -5.74 3.87
C THR A 117 -2.99 -7.15 4.37
N GLN A 118 -2.86 -8.13 3.46
CA GLN A 118 -2.52 -9.50 3.81
C GLN A 118 -1.19 -9.60 4.55
N LEU A 119 -0.16 -8.88 4.08
CA LEU A 119 1.14 -8.86 4.77
C LEU A 119 1.02 -8.29 6.19
N ARG A 120 0.25 -7.22 6.35
CA ARG A 120 -0.01 -6.62 7.67
C ARG A 120 -0.79 -7.55 8.60
N GLU A 121 -1.76 -8.27 8.09
CA GLU A 121 -2.51 -9.27 8.85
C GLU A 121 -1.59 -10.38 9.36
N HIS A 122 -0.75 -10.93 8.50
CA HIS A 122 0.27 -11.92 8.91
C HIS A 122 1.22 -11.36 9.96
N LEU A 123 1.70 -10.13 9.80
CA LEU A 123 2.56 -9.51 10.78
C LEU A 123 1.85 -9.29 12.13
N ASN A 124 0.59 -8.87 12.10
CA ASN A 124 -0.20 -8.66 13.31
C ASN A 124 -0.46 -9.99 14.04
N GLU A 125 -0.73 -11.07 13.28
CA GLU A 125 -0.82 -12.43 13.85
C GLU A 125 0.48 -12.82 14.55
N ILE A 126 1.63 -12.68 13.89
CA ILE A 126 2.95 -12.96 14.47
C ILE A 126 3.17 -12.14 15.73
N ARG A 127 2.93 -10.83 15.70
CA ARG A 127 3.09 -9.94 16.86
C ARG A 127 2.18 -10.30 18.03
N SER A 128 0.95 -10.73 17.75
CA SER A 128 0.01 -11.16 18.77
C SER A 128 0.51 -12.40 19.50
N ILE A 129 1.05 -13.36 18.75
CA ILE A 129 1.62 -14.60 19.31
C ILE A 129 2.91 -14.31 20.10
N GLU A 130 3.81 -13.50 19.55
CA GLU A 130 5.03 -13.06 20.26
C GLU A 130 4.70 -12.35 21.58
N LYS A 131 3.67 -11.48 21.55
CA LYS A 131 3.19 -10.80 22.75
C LYS A 131 2.63 -11.78 23.80
N ALA A 132 1.90 -12.81 23.35
CA ALA A 132 1.39 -13.85 24.23
C ALA A 132 2.54 -14.62 24.91
N ILE A 133 3.55 -15.03 24.14
CA ILE A 133 4.76 -15.69 24.67
C ILE A 133 5.48 -14.75 25.66
N MET A 134 5.68 -13.49 25.29
CA MET A 134 6.33 -12.52 26.17
C MET A 134 5.58 -12.36 27.50
N LEU A 135 4.24 -12.28 27.48
CA LEU A 135 3.44 -12.17 28.70
C LEU A 135 3.60 -13.39 29.59
N ARG A 136 3.62 -14.62 29.03
CA ARG A 136 3.85 -15.84 29.79
C ARG A 136 5.26 -15.88 30.39
N CYS A 137 6.28 -15.51 29.61
CA CYS A 137 7.66 -15.54 30.07
C CYS A 137 7.96 -14.45 31.10
N VAL A 138 7.55 -13.19 30.83
CA VAL A 138 7.95 -12.04 31.66
C VAL A 138 7.00 -11.84 32.84
N ARG A 139 5.68 -11.82 32.59
CA ARG A 139 4.70 -11.53 33.65
C ARG A 139 4.42 -12.74 34.52
N ASP A 140 4.15 -13.90 33.92
CA ASP A 140 3.64 -15.05 34.63
C ASP A 140 4.81 -15.91 35.19
N ALA A 141 5.92 -16.03 34.46
CA ALA A 141 7.10 -16.78 34.92
C ALA A 141 8.18 -15.90 35.59
N GLY A 142 8.06 -14.56 35.52
CA GLY A 142 9.00 -13.64 36.17
C GLY A 142 10.37 -13.54 35.51
N MET A 143 10.48 -13.87 34.23
CA MET A 143 11.71 -13.70 33.46
C MET A 143 12.00 -12.21 33.24
N PRO A 144 13.25 -11.72 33.40
CA PRO A 144 13.60 -10.34 33.10
C PRO A 144 13.29 -10.02 31.63
N ARG A 145 12.63 -8.89 31.39
CA ARG A 145 12.26 -8.46 30.02
C ARG A 145 13.49 -8.26 29.12
N SER A 146 14.61 -7.81 29.68
CA SER A 146 15.89 -7.72 28.98
C SER A 146 16.33 -9.04 28.40
N ASP A 147 16.33 -10.11 29.25
CA ASP A 147 16.73 -11.46 28.85
C ASP A 147 15.84 -12.00 27.73
N PHE A 148 14.53 -11.72 27.78
CA PHE A 148 13.60 -12.11 26.74
C PHE A 148 13.90 -11.38 25.40
N ILE A 149 14.05 -10.07 25.43
CA ILE A 149 14.30 -9.25 24.24
C ILE A 149 15.64 -9.61 23.59
N GLU A 150 16.63 -10.00 24.37
CA GLU A 150 17.95 -10.37 23.86
C GLU A 150 17.99 -11.77 23.27
N THR A 151 17.27 -12.73 23.86
CA THR A 151 17.40 -14.14 23.52
C THR A 151 16.31 -14.71 22.63
N PHE A 152 15.10 -14.13 22.64
CA PHE A 152 13.95 -14.63 21.87
C PHE A 152 14.00 -14.28 20.37
N PRO A 153 14.38 -13.06 19.94
CA PRO A 153 14.51 -12.74 18.52
C PRO A 153 15.47 -13.71 17.81
N ARG A 154 15.09 -14.16 16.63
CA ARG A 154 15.75 -15.22 15.82
C ARG A 154 15.63 -16.65 16.37
N ASN A 155 14.99 -16.85 17.53
CA ASN A 155 14.67 -18.14 18.11
C ASN A 155 13.16 -18.36 18.26
N GLU A 156 12.35 -17.57 17.57
CA GLU A 156 10.89 -17.55 17.70
C GLU A 156 10.28 -18.93 17.42
N THR A 157 10.82 -19.67 16.45
CA THR A 157 10.36 -21.01 16.05
C THR A 157 11.19 -22.14 16.64
N ASN A 158 12.20 -21.82 17.44
CA ASN A 158 13.14 -22.79 18.00
C ASN A 158 12.67 -23.32 19.37
N LEU A 159 12.09 -24.50 19.40
CA LEU A 159 11.61 -25.13 20.63
C LEU A 159 12.73 -25.36 21.67
N THR A 160 13.98 -25.55 21.21
CA THR A 160 15.13 -25.76 22.14
C THR A 160 15.49 -24.47 22.92
N TRP A 161 15.01 -23.31 22.51
CA TRP A 161 15.24 -22.04 23.23
C TRP A 161 14.66 -22.10 24.65
N LEU A 162 13.44 -22.58 24.80
CA LEU A 162 12.79 -22.71 26.09
C LEU A 162 13.53 -23.71 26.99
N ASP A 163 13.97 -24.84 26.44
CA ASP A 163 14.73 -25.84 27.20
C ASP A 163 16.02 -25.28 27.79
N LYS A 164 16.73 -24.42 27.07
CA LYS A 164 17.94 -23.75 27.57
C LYS A 164 17.62 -22.89 28.80
N HIS A 165 16.53 -22.14 28.81
CA HIS A 165 16.14 -21.30 29.92
C HIS A 165 15.60 -22.11 31.11
N VAL A 166 14.93 -23.22 30.88
CA VAL A 166 14.47 -24.14 31.94
C VAL A 166 15.67 -24.81 32.60
N ARG A 167 16.65 -25.29 31.81
CA ARG A 167 17.88 -25.96 32.33
C ARG A 167 18.87 -25.03 33.02
N ALA A 168 18.78 -23.72 32.74
CA ALA A 168 19.70 -22.71 33.31
C ALA A 168 19.61 -22.52 34.84
N LYS A 169 18.65 -23.17 35.53
CA LYS A 169 18.45 -23.13 36.99
C LYS A 169 18.39 -21.70 37.57
N ARG A 170 17.85 -20.74 36.81
CA ARG A 170 17.59 -19.36 37.24
C ARG A 170 16.32 -19.31 38.09
N LYS A 171 16.09 -18.21 38.82
CA LYS A 171 14.90 -18.02 39.67
C LYS A 171 13.57 -18.27 38.96
N HIS A 172 13.50 -17.95 37.66
CA HIS A 172 12.31 -18.10 36.83
C HIS A 172 12.22 -19.46 36.11
N SER A 173 13.26 -20.30 36.15
CA SER A 173 13.28 -21.57 35.39
C SER A 173 12.17 -22.54 35.84
N ALA A 174 11.89 -22.63 37.13
CA ALA A 174 10.84 -23.49 37.67
C ALA A 174 9.42 -23.00 37.25
N ALA A 175 9.21 -21.69 37.18
CA ALA A 175 7.96 -21.11 36.73
C ALA A 175 7.79 -21.27 35.21
N LEU A 176 8.85 -21.07 34.41
CA LEU A 176 8.85 -21.33 32.95
C LEU A 176 8.49 -22.78 32.62
N ALA A 177 8.97 -23.75 33.43
CA ALA A 177 8.64 -25.16 33.24
C ALA A 177 7.14 -25.44 33.34
N LYS A 178 6.39 -24.69 34.17
CA LYS A 178 4.92 -24.83 34.31
C LYS A 178 4.17 -24.38 33.05
N PHE A 179 4.67 -23.36 32.36
CA PHE A 179 4.05 -22.79 31.15
C PHE A 179 4.63 -23.36 29.85
N ARG A 180 5.43 -24.42 29.95
CA ARG A 180 6.12 -25.01 28.82
C ARG A 180 5.17 -25.37 27.67
N GLU A 181 4.12 -26.11 27.93
CA GLU A 181 3.18 -26.59 26.92
C GLU A 181 2.48 -25.43 26.19
N GLU A 182 2.13 -24.36 26.93
CA GLU A 182 1.50 -23.18 26.36
C GLU A 182 2.47 -22.42 25.46
N ILE A 183 3.71 -22.23 25.89
CA ILE A 183 4.75 -21.53 25.12
C ILE A 183 5.10 -22.33 23.87
N GLU A 184 5.29 -23.65 23.96
CA GLU A 184 5.56 -24.53 22.83
C GLU A 184 4.40 -24.54 21.83
N ARG A 185 3.14 -24.48 22.30
CA ARG A 185 1.98 -24.34 21.44
C ARG A 185 2.04 -23.06 20.60
N GLU A 186 2.34 -21.94 21.26
CA GLU A 186 2.45 -20.65 20.54
C GLU A 186 3.66 -20.62 19.62
N GLN A 187 4.81 -21.22 19.98
CA GLN A 187 5.95 -21.36 19.07
C GLN A 187 5.62 -22.21 17.84
N ASN A 188 4.83 -23.29 18.03
CA ASN A 188 4.37 -24.11 16.91
C ASN A 188 3.41 -23.34 15.99
N ARG A 189 2.58 -22.43 16.54
CA ARG A 189 1.76 -21.52 15.73
C ARG A 189 2.62 -20.56 14.91
N LEU A 190 3.70 -20.02 15.49
CA LEU A 190 4.68 -19.21 14.74
C LEU A 190 5.34 -20.01 13.62
N ALA A 191 5.75 -21.25 13.89
CA ALA A 191 6.33 -22.13 12.89
C ALA A 191 5.34 -22.46 11.76
N LEU A 192 4.05 -22.60 12.07
CA LEU A 192 2.99 -22.78 11.06
C LEU A 192 2.79 -21.54 10.21
N SER A 193 2.82 -20.34 10.83
CA SER A 193 2.74 -19.05 10.13
C SER A 193 3.94 -18.86 9.18
N GLU A 194 5.15 -19.21 9.62
CA GLU A 194 6.37 -19.20 8.78
C GLU A 194 6.25 -20.16 7.58
N LYS A 195 5.71 -21.35 7.79
CA LYS A 195 5.45 -22.31 6.69
C LYS A 195 4.41 -21.81 5.71
N ARG A 196 3.34 -21.16 6.20
CA ARG A 196 2.29 -20.57 5.32
C ARG A 196 2.84 -19.44 4.47
N ALA A 197 3.59 -18.52 5.11
CA ALA A 197 4.19 -17.38 4.43
C ALA A 197 5.36 -17.78 3.53
N ARG A 198 5.98 -18.97 3.77
CA ARG A 198 7.21 -19.43 3.10
C ARG A 198 8.37 -18.44 3.22
N LEU A 199 8.32 -17.63 4.26
CA LEU A 199 9.29 -16.61 4.64
C LEU A 199 9.60 -16.76 6.11
N SER A 200 10.84 -16.52 6.53
CA SER A 200 11.17 -16.44 7.94
C SER A 200 10.51 -15.22 8.59
N ILE A 201 10.22 -15.32 9.88
CA ILE A 201 9.64 -14.20 10.66
C ILE A 201 10.50 -12.94 10.54
N ALA A 202 11.82 -13.10 10.53
CA ALA A 202 12.75 -11.99 10.37
C ALA A 202 12.61 -11.31 8.99
N GLU A 203 12.46 -12.09 7.90
CA GLU A 203 12.23 -11.55 6.55
C GLU A 203 10.90 -10.81 6.47
N ILE A 204 9.83 -11.37 7.04
CA ILE A 204 8.50 -10.72 7.07
C ILE A 204 8.57 -9.37 7.78
N LYS A 205 9.26 -9.31 8.92
CA LYS A 205 9.47 -8.05 9.68
C LYS A 205 10.28 -7.03 8.88
N GLU A 206 11.32 -7.48 8.17
CA GLU A 206 12.17 -6.59 7.36
C GLU A 206 11.40 -6.02 6.17
N ILE A 207 10.69 -6.88 5.40
CA ILE A 207 9.84 -6.43 4.28
C ILE A 207 8.81 -5.40 4.75
N ASN A 208 8.15 -5.66 5.89
CA ASN A 208 7.19 -4.69 6.44
C ASN A 208 7.87 -3.37 6.86
N ARG A 209 9.11 -3.42 7.35
CA ARG A 209 9.88 -2.21 7.69
C ARG A 209 10.19 -1.39 6.45
N GLU A 210 10.61 -2.03 5.36
CA GLU A 210 10.88 -1.37 4.08
C GLU A 210 9.62 -0.74 3.51
N ILE A 211 8.50 -1.45 3.53
CA ILE A 211 7.19 -0.91 3.11
C ILE A 211 6.82 0.31 3.94
N ALA A 212 6.95 0.23 5.29
CA ALA A 212 6.61 1.34 6.17
C ALA A 212 7.48 2.59 5.92
N VAL A 213 8.77 2.40 5.59
CA VAL A 213 9.66 3.50 5.19
C VAL A 213 9.21 4.11 3.87
N GLY A 214 8.91 3.29 2.85
CA GLY A 214 8.41 3.76 1.56
C GLY A 214 7.09 4.53 1.68
N GLU A 215 6.14 4.01 2.46
CA GLU A 215 4.87 4.69 2.74
C GLU A 215 5.07 6.03 3.48
N ALA A 216 6.01 6.09 4.42
CA ALA A 216 6.31 7.31 5.14
C ALA A 216 6.89 8.38 4.19
N GLN A 217 7.79 7.97 3.28
CA GLN A 217 8.34 8.85 2.25
C GLN A 217 7.26 9.35 1.29
N ALA A 218 6.39 8.45 0.79
CA ALA A 218 5.29 8.81 -0.09
C ALA A 218 4.32 9.78 0.58
N ARG A 219 3.96 9.53 1.84
CA ARG A 219 3.07 10.40 2.63
C ARG A 219 3.69 11.78 2.85
N ARG A 220 5.00 11.85 3.11
CA ARG A 220 5.72 13.10 3.27
C ARG A 220 5.74 13.89 1.96
N ALA A 221 6.06 13.26 0.84
CA ALA A 221 6.07 13.90 -0.48
C ALA A 221 4.69 14.42 -0.87
N LYS A 222 3.62 13.64 -0.65
CA LYS A 222 2.24 14.09 -0.86
C LYS A 222 1.89 15.30 -0.02
N LYS A 223 2.26 15.30 1.26
CA LYS A 223 2.05 16.43 2.17
C LYS A 223 2.76 17.69 1.68
N GLU A 224 4.04 17.60 1.33
CA GLU A 224 4.83 18.71 0.80
C GLU A 224 4.20 19.27 -0.49
N MET A 225 3.71 18.38 -1.37
CA MET A 225 3.04 18.79 -2.61
C MET A 225 1.71 19.51 -2.35
N VAL A 226 0.91 19.06 -1.38
CA VAL A 226 -0.32 19.73 -0.97
C VAL A 226 0.00 21.11 -0.39
N GLU A 227 0.91 21.21 0.58
CA GLU A 227 1.29 22.45 1.26
C GLU A 227 1.79 23.52 0.27
N ALA A 228 2.59 23.13 -0.72
CA ALA A 228 3.10 24.03 -1.76
C ALA A 228 1.99 24.62 -2.65
N ASN A 229 0.83 23.95 -2.76
CA ASN A 229 -0.26 24.33 -3.64
C ASN A 229 -1.50 24.90 -2.93
N LEU A 230 -1.47 25.11 -1.61
CA LEU A 230 -2.59 25.69 -0.86
C LEU A 230 -3.00 27.09 -1.39
N ARG A 231 -2.04 27.90 -1.86
CA ARG A 231 -2.34 29.22 -2.46
C ARG A 231 -3.17 29.10 -3.74
N LEU A 232 -3.00 28.03 -4.51
CA LEU A 232 -3.81 27.77 -5.69
C LEU A 232 -5.28 27.57 -5.29
N VAL A 233 -5.56 26.80 -4.23
CA VAL A 233 -6.91 26.59 -3.71
C VAL A 233 -7.56 27.90 -3.32
N ILE A 234 -6.86 28.76 -2.56
CA ILE A 234 -7.36 30.06 -2.14
C ILE A 234 -7.74 30.93 -3.35
N SER A 235 -6.89 30.95 -4.38
CA SER A 235 -7.12 31.74 -5.59
C SER A 235 -8.36 31.30 -6.37
N ILE A 236 -8.66 30.00 -6.37
CA ILE A 236 -9.85 29.43 -7.01
C ILE A 236 -11.08 29.67 -6.14
N ALA A 237 -11.00 29.39 -4.82
CA ALA A 237 -12.11 29.54 -3.88
C ALA A 237 -12.67 31.00 -3.85
N LYS A 238 -11.81 31.99 -4.02
CA LYS A 238 -12.22 33.41 -4.13
C LYS A 238 -13.26 33.66 -5.22
N LYS A 239 -13.27 32.89 -6.30
CA LYS A 239 -14.23 33.04 -7.41
C LYS A 239 -15.62 32.50 -7.09
N TYR A 240 -15.74 31.74 -6.00
CA TYR A 240 -16.98 31.06 -5.58
C TYR A 240 -17.57 31.64 -4.30
N THR A 241 -17.06 32.78 -3.81
CA THR A 241 -17.62 33.49 -2.67
C THR A 241 -19.04 33.96 -2.96
N ASN A 242 -19.86 34.12 -1.92
CA ASN A 242 -21.27 34.59 -2.00
C ASN A 242 -22.23 33.63 -2.72
N ARG A 243 -21.89 32.32 -2.76
CA ARG A 243 -22.73 31.29 -3.38
C ARG A 243 -23.37 30.33 -2.36
N GLY A 244 -23.53 30.76 -1.09
CA GLY A 244 -24.22 29.98 -0.05
C GLY A 244 -23.33 29.30 0.96
N LEU A 245 -22.02 29.17 0.71
CA LEU A 245 -21.03 28.66 1.66
C LEU A 245 -20.08 29.77 2.13
N GLN A 246 -19.60 29.65 3.35
CA GLN A 246 -18.58 30.56 3.88
C GLN A 246 -17.23 30.32 3.18
N PHE A 247 -16.42 31.37 3.08
CA PHE A 247 -15.15 31.32 2.36
C PHE A 247 -14.19 30.25 2.92
N LEU A 248 -14.17 30.06 4.24
CA LEU A 248 -13.35 29.03 4.88
C LEU A 248 -13.79 27.62 4.50
N ASP A 249 -15.10 27.39 4.36
CA ASP A 249 -15.64 26.09 3.94
C ASP A 249 -15.27 25.79 2.49
N LEU A 250 -15.35 26.79 1.61
CA LEU A 250 -14.90 26.67 0.22
C LEU A 250 -13.43 26.31 0.11
N ILE A 251 -12.57 26.87 0.99
CA ILE A 251 -11.14 26.52 1.05
C ILE A 251 -10.99 25.06 1.48
N GLN A 252 -11.72 24.61 2.49
CA GLN A 252 -11.63 23.22 2.98
C GLN A 252 -12.06 22.21 1.93
N GLU A 253 -13.18 22.45 1.27
CA GLU A 253 -13.63 21.62 0.15
C GLU A 253 -12.62 21.63 -1.01
N GLY A 254 -12.07 22.80 -1.33
CA GLY A 254 -11.01 22.93 -2.32
C GLY A 254 -9.74 22.17 -1.93
N ASN A 255 -9.38 22.12 -0.64
CA ASN A 255 -8.25 21.32 -0.15
C ASN A 255 -8.50 19.82 -0.31
N ILE A 256 -9.74 19.35 -0.10
CA ILE A 256 -10.13 17.96 -0.35
C ILE A 256 -9.95 17.62 -1.84
N GLY A 257 -10.38 18.54 -2.73
CA GLY A 257 -10.13 18.42 -4.17
C GLY A 257 -8.64 18.38 -4.52
N LEU A 258 -7.84 19.25 -3.91
CA LEU A 258 -6.38 19.27 -4.09
C LEU A 258 -5.74 17.94 -3.65
N MET A 259 -6.12 17.39 -2.49
CA MET A 259 -5.61 16.10 -2.03
C MET A 259 -5.92 14.96 -3.01
N LYS A 260 -7.15 14.91 -3.54
CA LYS A 260 -7.53 13.95 -4.60
C LYS A 260 -6.69 14.13 -5.86
N ALA A 261 -6.40 15.39 -6.24
CA ALA A 261 -5.54 15.68 -7.39
C ALA A 261 -4.11 15.17 -7.17
N VAL A 262 -3.53 15.35 -5.98
CA VAL A 262 -2.19 14.87 -5.65
C VAL A 262 -2.13 13.34 -5.69
N ASP A 263 -3.16 12.66 -5.22
CA ASP A 263 -3.21 11.20 -5.23
C ASP A 263 -3.29 10.59 -6.64
N LYS A 264 -3.99 11.26 -7.57
CA LYS A 264 -4.21 10.76 -8.93
C LYS A 264 -3.25 11.38 -9.98
N PHE A 265 -2.33 12.26 -9.58
CA PHE A 265 -1.45 12.96 -10.51
C PHE A 265 -0.34 12.07 -11.05
N GLU A 266 -0.25 11.96 -12.36
CA GLU A 266 0.81 11.23 -13.09
C GLU A 266 1.74 12.22 -13.82
N TYR A 267 2.90 12.53 -13.22
CA TYR A 267 3.87 13.48 -13.78
C TYR A 267 4.43 13.06 -15.15
N ARG A 268 4.45 11.74 -15.43
CA ARG A 268 4.94 11.17 -16.69
C ARG A 268 4.14 11.61 -17.91
N ARG A 269 2.90 12.05 -17.73
CA ARG A 269 2.05 12.57 -18.80
C ARG A 269 2.48 13.97 -19.30
N GLY A 270 3.46 14.64 -18.66
CA GLY A 270 4.00 15.93 -19.09
C GLY A 270 3.12 17.15 -18.83
N TYR A 271 1.97 17.01 -18.16
CA TYR A 271 1.11 18.13 -17.80
C TYR A 271 1.61 18.84 -16.53
N LYS A 272 1.43 20.17 -16.49
CA LYS A 272 1.67 20.92 -15.25
C LYS A 272 0.63 20.53 -14.19
N PHE A 273 1.11 20.26 -12.97
CA PHE A 273 0.22 19.90 -11.86
C PHE A 273 -0.92 20.89 -11.64
N SER A 274 -0.65 22.21 -11.73
CA SER A 274 -1.65 23.25 -11.54
C SER A 274 -2.84 23.14 -12.52
N THR A 275 -2.60 22.73 -13.76
CA THR A 275 -3.66 22.53 -14.76
C THR A 275 -4.59 21.40 -14.35
N TYR A 276 -4.01 20.25 -13.95
CA TYR A 276 -4.75 19.09 -13.48
C TYR A 276 -5.49 19.35 -12.16
N ALA A 277 -4.80 19.95 -11.18
CA ALA A 277 -5.36 20.22 -9.87
C ALA A 277 -6.52 21.22 -9.90
N THR A 278 -6.49 22.21 -10.83
CA THR A 278 -7.56 23.20 -10.97
C THR A 278 -8.91 22.56 -11.24
N TRP A 279 -8.95 21.51 -12.06
CA TRP A 279 -10.20 20.79 -12.33
C TRP A 279 -10.76 20.11 -11.07
N TRP A 280 -9.93 19.38 -10.33
CA TRP A 280 -10.34 18.69 -9.09
C TRP A 280 -10.79 19.65 -7.99
N ILE A 281 -10.08 20.78 -7.84
CA ILE A 281 -10.42 21.82 -6.86
C ILE A 281 -11.77 22.43 -7.21
N ARG A 282 -11.98 22.79 -8.48
CA ARG A 282 -13.22 23.37 -8.97
C ARG A 282 -14.39 22.41 -8.78
N GLN A 283 -14.22 21.16 -9.17
CA GLN A 283 -15.22 20.10 -9.02
C GLN A 283 -15.64 19.91 -7.55
N ALA A 284 -14.68 19.85 -6.63
CA ALA A 284 -14.96 19.69 -5.20
C ALA A 284 -15.77 20.89 -4.65
N ILE A 285 -15.34 22.12 -4.98
CA ILE A 285 -16.03 23.33 -4.52
C ILE A 285 -17.45 23.40 -5.10
N THR A 286 -17.63 23.16 -6.40
CA THR A 286 -18.94 23.24 -7.05
C THR A 286 -19.89 22.18 -6.49
N ARG A 287 -19.41 20.96 -6.29
CA ARG A 287 -20.21 19.89 -5.70
C ARG A 287 -20.61 20.20 -4.27
N SER A 288 -19.71 20.74 -3.45
CA SER A 288 -20.03 21.14 -2.08
C SER A 288 -21.05 22.28 -2.02
N ILE A 289 -20.98 23.26 -2.94
CA ILE A 289 -21.99 24.32 -3.05
C ILE A 289 -23.36 23.70 -3.39
N ALA A 290 -23.42 22.76 -4.34
CA ALA A 290 -24.70 22.13 -4.70
C ALA A 290 -25.28 21.32 -3.53
N ASP A 291 -24.43 20.60 -2.77
CA ASP A 291 -24.86 19.75 -1.68
C ASP A 291 -25.22 20.52 -0.39
N GLN A 292 -24.55 21.64 -0.08
CA GLN A 292 -24.59 22.26 1.25
C GLN A 292 -25.05 23.72 1.28
N ALA A 293 -25.15 24.41 0.12
CA ALA A 293 -25.52 25.83 0.08
C ALA A 293 -26.97 26.10 0.50
N ARG A 294 -27.84 25.09 0.52
CA ARG A 294 -29.28 25.25 0.83
C ARG A 294 -29.65 24.47 2.10
N THR A 295 -30.48 25.08 2.93
CA THR A 295 -31.03 24.47 4.15
C THR A 295 -31.87 23.22 3.82
N ILE A 296 -32.58 23.23 2.71
CA ILE A 296 -33.29 22.07 2.17
C ILE A 296 -32.49 21.57 1.00
N ARG A 297 -31.86 20.40 1.15
CA ARG A 297 -31.07 19.76 0.10
C ARG A 297 -31.92 19.42 -1.12
N ILE A 298 -31.53 19.89 -2.28
CA ILE A 298 -32.08 19.43 -3.56
C ILE A 298 -31.15 18.35 -4.08
N PRO A 299 -31.64 17.15 -4.41
CA PRO A 299 -30.81 16.12 -5.04
C PRO A 299 -30.28 16.66 -6.37
N VAL A 300 -28.97 16.49 -6.56
CA VAL A 300 -28.25 16.85 -7.80
C VAL A 300 -28.15 15.61 -8.65
#